data_9c08c0d62814b890672bcb482ef65762
#
_entry.id   9c08c0d62814b890672bcb482ef65762
#
_cell.length_a   1.000
_cell.length_b   1.000
_cell.length_c   1.000
_cell.angle_alpha   90.00
_cell.angle_beta   90.00
_cell.angle_gamma   90.00
#
_symmetry.space_group_name_H-M   'P 1'
#
loop_
_entity.id
_entity.type
_entity.pdbx_description
1 polymer ?
#
loop_
_entity_poly.entity_id
_entity_poly.type
_entity_poly.pdbx_seq_one_letter_code
_entity_poly.pdbx_strand_id
1 'polypeptide(L)'
;MSTKSTGSRLNLLRLKVGWSAAECAYRFTIQANQNITTEDWVEWERSADDDSSGQELKSALDDIAAIFGIEKSYFEEATLPIPENIRPFKK
;
A
#
# COMPACT_ATOMS: atom_id res chain seq x y z
N MET A 1 -12.17 18.29 -8.62
CA MET A 1 -10.95 17.71 -8.27
C MET A 1 -11.12 16.31 -7.72
N SER A 2 -10.47 15.41 -8.32
CA SER A 2 -10.68 14.03 -7.89
C SER A 2 -9.81 13.70 -6.69
N THR A 3 -10.34 12.84 -5.86
CA THR A 3 -9.62 12.33 -4.72
C THR A 3 -8.87 11.08 -5.15
N LYS A 4 -7.65 10.97 -4.71
CA LYS A 4 -6.89 9.77 -5.03
C LYS A 4 -7.45 8.59 -4.30
N SER A 5 -7.54 7.47 -4.98
CA SER A 5 -7.98 6.23 -4.38
C SER A 5 -6.90 5.71 -3.43
N THR A 6 -7.28 4.77 -2.58
CA THR A 6 -6.32 4.12 -1.70
C THR A 6 -5.23 3.45 -2.52
N GLY A 7 -5.62 2.81 -3.64
CA GLY A 7 -4.63 2.18 -4.50
C GLY A 7 -3.64 3.15 -5.10
N SER A 8 -4.12 4.33 -5.51
CA SER A 8 -3.22 5.36 -6.04
C SER A 8 -2.23 5.82 -4.98
N ARG A 9 -2.69 5.99 -3.76
CA ARG A 9 -1.80 6.41 -2.68
C ARG A 9 -0.77 5.33 -2.39
N LEU A 10 -1.18 4.07 -2.48
CA LEU A 10 -0.25 2.97 -2.30
C LEU A 10 0.83 3.00 -3.39
N ASN A 11 0.42 3.25 -4.61
CA ASN A 11 1.37 3.33 -5.72
C ASN A 11 2.38 4.46 -5.51
N LEU A 12 1.89 5.63 -5.12
CA LEU A 12 2.77 6.77 -4.89
C LEU A 12 3.77 6.50 -3.78
N LEU A 13 3.29 5.86 -2.71
CA LEU A 13 4.16 5.54 -1.59
C LEU A 13 5.25 4.56 -2.01
N ARG A 14 4.87 3.54 -2.76
CA ARG A 14 5.84 2.56 -3.23
C ARG A 14 6.92 3.22 -4.09
N LEU A 15 6.50 4.10 -4.98
CA LEU A 15 7.45 4.80 -5.84
C LEU A 15 8.36 5.71 -5.03
N LYS A 16 7.82 6.35 -4.01
CA LYS A 16 8.61 7.21 -3.14
C LYS A 16 9.70 6.41 -2.42
N VAL A 17 9.35 5.23 -1.95
CA VAL A 17 10.30 4.37 -1.25
C VAL A 17 11.29 3.74 -2.22
N GLY A 18 10.87 3.51 -3.46
CA GLY A 18 11.76 2.94 -4.47
C GLY A 18 11.68 1.42 -4.58
N TRP A 19 10.64 0.82 -4.03
CA TRP A 19 10.49 -0.63 -4.12
C TRP A 19 9.71 -1.01 -5.37
N SER A 20 10.00 -2.20 -5.91
CA SER A 20 9.19 -2.75 -6.99
C SER A 20 7.91 -3.36 -6.41
N ALA A 21 6.94 -3.61 -7.29
CA ALA A 21 5.72 -4.28 -6.86
C ALA A 21 6.03 -5.67 -6.33
N ALA A 22 7.01 -6.35 -6.94
CA ALA A 22 7.40 -7.69 -6.48
C ALA A 22 7.97 -7.64 -5.08
N GLU A 23 8.78 -6.63 -4.79
CA GLU A 23 9.34 -6.47 -3.46
C GLU A 23 8.24 -6.23 -2.44
N CYS A 24 7.28 -5.40 -2.78
CA CYS A 24 6.17 -5.10 -1.87
C CYS A 24 5.32 -6.33 -1.61
N ALA A 25 5.04 -7.10 -2.65
CA ALA A 25 4.24 -8.31 -2.49
C ALA A 25 4.96 -9.31 -1.58
N TYR A 26 6.27 -9.42 -1.74
CA TYR A 26 7.06 -10.31 -0.91
C TYR A 26 7.02 -9.86 0.56
N ARG A 27 7.21 -8.57 0.80
CA ARG A 27 7.21 -8.06 2.16
C ARG A 27 5.85 -8.20 2.82
N PHE A 28 4.80 -7.97 2.02
CA PHE A 28 3.45 -8.14 2.55
C PHE A 28 3.19 -9.61 2.91
N THR A 29 3.64 -10.53 2.06
CA THR A 29 3.45 -11.95 2.31
C THR A 29 4.06 -12.33 3.66
N ILE A 30 5.25 -11.81 3.95
CA ILE A 30 5.91 -12.12 5.21
C ILE A 30 5.20 -11.45 6.38
N GLN A 31 4.85 -10.18 6.23
CA GLN A 31 4.23 -9.42 7.30
C GLN A 31 2.85 -9.97 7.68
N ALA A 32 2.05 -10.27 6.69
CA ALA A 32 0.65 -10.68 6.91
C ALA A 32 0.50 -12.19 7.04
N ASN A 33 1.56 -12.93 6.75
CA ASN A 33 1.50 -14.38 6.71
C ASN A 33 0.40 -14.83 5.73
N GLN A 34 0.32 -14.13 4.60
CA GLN A 34 -0.71 -14.36 3.60
C GLN A 34 -0.06 -14.21 2.23
N ASN A 35 -0.09 -15.28 1.48
CA ASN A 35 0.61 -15.33 0.20
C ASN A 35 -0.11 -14.51 -0.87
N ILE A 36 0.57 -13.52 -1.42
CA ILE A 36 0.03 -12.78 -2.56
C ILE A 36 1.10 -12.72 -3.65
N THR A 37 0.63 -12.53 -4.88
CA THR A 37 1.54 -12.43 -6.02
C THR A 37 1.80 -10.98 -6.36
N THR A 38 2.78 -10.77 -7.24
CA THR A 38 3.04 -9.43 -7.76
C THR A 38 1.81 -8.88 -8.46
N GLU A 39 1.08 -9.72 -9.20
CA GLU A 39 -0.13 -9.26 -9.87
C GLU A 39 -1.20 -8.82 -8.87
N ASP A 40 -1.31 -9.53 -7.76
CA ASP A 40 -2.25 -9.12 -6.72
C ASP A 40 -1.93 -7.72 -6.23
N TRP A 41 -0.65 -7.45 -5.99
CA TRP A 41 -0.23 -6.13 -5.54
C TRP A 41 -0.54 -5.07 -6.58
N VAL A 42 -0.23 -5.34 -7.85
CA VAL A 42 -0.49 -4.38 -8.90
C VAL A 42 -1.98 -4.08 -9.03
N GLU A 43 -2.81 -5.11 -8.86
CA GLU A 43 -4.25 -4.91 -8.90
C GLU A 43 -4.70 -3.98 -7.79
N TRP A 44 -4.12 -4.12 -6.62
CA TRP A 44 -4.45 -3.22 -5.52
C TRP A 44 -4.13 -1.78 -5.89
N GLU A 45 -2.98 -1.55 -6.52
CA GLU A 45 -2.58 -0.20 -6.88
C GLU A 45 -3.49 0.42 -7.93
N ARG A 46 -4.11 -0.41 -8.73
CA ARG A 46 -4.99 0.05 -9.80
C ARG A 46 -6.45 0.12 -9.40
N SER A 47 -6.81 -0.42 -8.26
CA SER A 47 -8.21 -0.56 -7.88
C SER A 47 -8.82 0.78 -7.50
N ALA A 48 -10.13 0.89 -7.71
CA ALA A 48 -10.92 1.96 -7.13
C ALA A 48 -11.37 1.51 -5.76
N ASP A 49 -11.69 2.47 -4.90
CA ASP A 49 -12.03 2.13 -3.51
C ASP A 49 -13.27 1.25 -3.40
N ASP A 50 -14.16 1.31 -4.38
CA ASP A 50 -15.38 0.53 -4.33
C ASP A 50 -15.28 -0.78 -5.11
N ASP A 51 -14.13 -1.08 -5.71
CA ASP A 51 -13.91 -2.38 -6.35
C ASP A 51 -13.70 -3.45 -5.30
N SER A 52 -13.87 -4.71 -5.71
CA SER A 52 -13.56 -5.80 -4.80
C SER A 52 -12.08 -5.82 -4.45
N SER A 53 -11.21 -5.49 -5.40
CA SER A 53 -9.78 -5.38 -5.10
C SER A 53 -9.51 -4.25 -4.13
N GLY A 54 -10.24 -3.14 -4.27
CA GLY A 54 -10.10 -2.02 -3.34
C GLY A 54 -10.55 -2.38 -1.94
N GLN A 55 -11.60 -3.19 -1.82
CA GLN A 55 -12.04 -3.65 -0.51
C GLN A 55 -11.00 -4.56 0.13
N GLU A 56 -10.42 -5.44 -0.66
CA GLU A 56 -9.33 -6.28 -0.19
C GLU A 56 -8.16 -5.44 0.31
N LEU A 57 -7.80 -4.43 -0.47
CA LEU A 57 -6.72 -3.55 -0.10
C LEU A 57 -6.98 -2.88 1.24
N LYS A 58 -8.21 -2.39 1.43
CA LYS A 58 -8.54 -1.73 2.68
C LYS A 58 -8.40 -2.65 3.88
N SER A 59 -8.75 -3.92 3.70
CA SER A 59 -8.61 -4.85 4.82
C SER A 59 -7.15 -5.22 5.08
N ALA A 60 -6.26 -4.94 4.14
CA ALA A 60 -4.84 -5.25 4.29
C ALA A 60 -4.01 -4.06 4.74
N LEU A 61 -4.65 -2.90 4.97
CA LEU A 61 -3.88 -1.68 5.23
C LEU A 61 -3.04 -1.71 6.49
N ASP A 62 -3.48 -2.43 7.52
CA ASP A 62 -2.68 -2.52 8.74
C ASP A 62 -1.32 -3.13 8.45
N ASP A 63 -1.31 -4.22 7.69
CA ASP A 63 -0.05 -4.88 7.37
C ASP A 63 0.77 -4.07 6.38
N ILE A 64 0.09 -3.41 5.45
CA ILE A 64 0.79 -2.57 4.48
C ILE A 64 1.45 -1.40 5.18
N ALA A 65 0.75 -0.76 6.10
CA ALA A 65 1.34 0.34 6.86
C ALA A 65 2.56 -0.13 7.63
N ALA A 66 2.50 -1.35 8.16
CA ALA A 66 3.61 -1.89 8.91
C ALA A 66 4.86 -2.07 8.05
N ILE A 67 4.70 -2.56 6.82
CA ILE A 67 5.89 -2.79 5.99
C ILE A 67 6.51 -1.48 5.52
N PHE A 68 5.74 -0.40 5.45
CA PHE A 68 6.27 0.91 5.06
C PHE A 68 6.68 1.75 6.27
N GLY A 69 6.30 1.33 7.47
CA GLY A 69 6.66 2.07 8.67
C GLY A 69 5.90 3.38 8.82
N ILE A 70 4.66 3.43 8.36
CA ILE A 70 3.83 4.62 8.45
C ILE A 70 2.52 4.27 9.12
N GLU A 71 1.72 5.29 9.38
CA GLU A 71 0.41 5.09 9.98
C GLU A 71 -0.63 4.77 8.92
N LYS A 72 -1.57 3.94 9.28
CA LYS A 72 -2.64 3.56 8.39
C LYS A 72 -3.45 4.77 7.93
N SER A 73 -3.54 5.79 8.75
CA SER A 73 -4.30 6.98 8.41
C SER A 73 -3.83 7.64 7.11
N TYR A 74 -2.57 7.44 6.73
CA TYR A 74 -2.09 7.96 5.46
C TYR A 74 -2.98 7.48 4.31
N PHE A 75 -3.39 6.22 4.36
CA PHE A 75 -4.22 5.66 3.29
C PHE A 75 -5.68 6.06 3.41
N GLU A 76 -6.12 6.41 4.59
CA GLU A 76 -7.53 6.70 4.84
C GLU A 76 -7.87 8.17 4.66
N GLU A 77 -6.86 9.04 4.76
CA GLU A 77 -7.08 10.48 4.67
C GLU A 77 -6.47 11.01 3.39
N ALA A 78 -7.32 11.25 2.40
CA ALA A 78 -6.86 11.60 1.07
C ALA A 78 -6.05 12.90 1.04
N THR A 79 -6.19 13.73 2.07
CA THR A 79 -5.49 15.01 2.11
C THR A 79 -4.09 14.94 2.70
N LEU A 80 -3.72 13.81 3.30
CA LEU A 80 -2.41 13.71 3.92
C LEU A 80 -1.33 13.60 2.86
N PRO A 81 -0.22 14.31 3.02
CA PRO A 81 0.89 14.18 2.08
C PRO A 81 1.68 12.91 2.34
N ILE A 82 2.50 12.53 1.39
CA ILE A 82 3.40 11.41 1.59
C ILE A 82 4.43 11.84 2.64
N PRO A 83 4.64 11.01 3.67
CA PRO A 83 5.62 11.37 4.70
C PRO A 83 7.01 11.51 4.10
N GLU A 84 7.77 12.50 4.57
CA GLU A 84 9.11 12.72 4.07
C GLU A 84 10.11 11.81 4.74
N ASN A 85 9.80 11.37 5.94
CA ASN A 85 10.70 10.55 6.72
C ASN A 85 10.27 9.12 6.77
N ILE A 86 9.95 8.54 5.64
CA ILE A 86 9.53 7.15 5.62
C ILE A 86 10.68 6.29 6.09
N ARG A 87 10.39 5.41 7.05
CA ARG A 87 11.39 4.49 7.57
C ARG A 87 10.87 3.08 7.47
N PRO A 88 10.90 2.50 6.27
CA PRO A 88 10.40 1.15 6.11
C PRO A 88 11.20 0.18 6.96
N PHE A 89 10.57 -0.89 7.34
CA PHE A 89 11.23 -1.92 8.11
C PHE A 89 12.43 -2.46 7.36
N LYS A 90 13.56 -2.55 8.02
CA LYS A 90 14.77 -3.07 7.41
C LYS A 90 15.23 -4.29 8.12
N LYS A 91 15.78 -5.18 7.36
CA LYS A 91 16.29 -6.41 7.94
C LYS A 91 17.67 -6.27 8.37
#